data_8de12261b82e71996b0275eab1e4679c
#
_entry.id   8de12261b82e71996b0275eab1e4679c
#
_cell.length_a   1.000
_cell.length_b   1.000
_cell.length_c   1.000
_cell.angle_alpha   90.00
_cell.angle_beta   90.00
_cell.angle_gamma   90.00
#
_symmetry.space_group_name_H-M   'P 1'
#
loop_
_entity.id
_entity.type
_entity.pdbx_description
1 polymer ?
#
loop_
_entity_poly.entity_id
_entity_poly.type
_entity_poly.pdbx_seq_one_letter_code
_entity_poly.pdbx_strand_id
1 'polypeptide(L)'
;MGSEMCIRDRLAARGTVSSTSALANDGIANVSITTPKTFVLLKVETSHAAWVTLYTDTSSRTADASRQISVDPIPGSGVVAEVITTGAQTQLITPGAICFNSAAAGITYAKIVNKSGSTANVQVTLTYVALEA
;
A
#
# COMPACT_ATOMS: atom_id res chain seq x y z
N MET A 1 -1.25 -32.92 16.39
CA MET A 1 -1.13 -31.76 17.27
C MET A 1 0.23 -31.09 17.17
N GLY A 2 1.32 -31.82 17.11
CA GLY A 2 2.65 -31.24 17.01
C GLY A 2 2.84 -30.34 15.81
N SER A 3 2.29 -30.72 14.65
CA SER A 3 2.39 -29.90 13.43
C SER A 3 1.61 -28.61 13.54
N GLU A 4 0.46 -28.61 14.17
CA GLU A 4 -0.30 -27.39 14.42
C GLU A 4 0.43 -26.45 15.36
N MET A 5 1.02 -26.97 16.42
CA MET A 5 1.80 -26.15 17.35
C MET A 5 3.01 -25.54 16.65
N CYS A 6 3.69 -26.30 15.81
CA CYS A 6 4.80 -25.78 15.02
C CYS A 6 4.37 -24.65 14.10
N ILE A 7 3.20 -24.79 13.45
CA ILE A 7 2.66 -23.75 12.57
C ILE A 7 2.35 -22.48 13.36
N ARG A 8 1.73 -22.60 14.52
CA ARG A 8 1.39 -21.46 15.36
C ARG A 8 2.61 -20.74 15.92
N ASP A 9 3.68 -21.47 16.17
CA ASP A 9 4.93 -20.93 16.69
C ASP A 9 5.78 -20.28 15.60
N ARG A 10 5.46 -20.48 14.35
CA ARG A 10 6.20 -19.89 13.25
C ARG A 10 5.79 -18.45 13.04
N LEU A 11 6.77 -17.61 12.72
CA LEU A 11 6.49 -16.28 12.19
C LEU A 11 5.84 -16.40 10.82
N ALA A 12 4.96 -15.48 10.51
CA ALA A 12 4.34 -15.43 9.20
C ALA A 12 5.41 -15.21 8.12
N ALA A 13 5.29 -15.93 7.01
CA ALA A 13 6.15 -15.72 5.85
C ALA A 13 5.83 -14.37 5.19
N ARG A 14 6.78 -13.84 4.44
CA ARG A 14 6.52 -12.66 3.60
C ARG A 14 5.49 -13.01 2.55
N GLY A 15 4.58 -12.07 2.33
CA GLY A 15 3.61 -12.14 1.26
C GLY A 15 3.76 -10.98 0.30
N THR A 16 3.23 -11.13 -0.90
CA THR A 16 3.18 -10.06 -1.89
C THR A 16 1.77 -9.95 -2.46
N VAL A 17 1.39 -8.74 -2.83
CA VAL A 17 0.14 -8.48 -3.55
C VAL A 17 0.38 -7.34 -4.52
N SER A 18 -0.25 -7.44 -5.70
CA SER A 18 -0.09 -6.44 -6.76
C SER A 18 -1.44 -5.88 -7.18
N SER A 19 -1.43 -4.63 -7.62
CA SER A 19 -2.56 -3.97 -8.25
C SER A 19 -2.07 -3.23 -9.49
N THR A 20 -2.78 -3.38 -10.61
CA THR A 20 -2.44 -2.72 -11.87
C THR A 20 -3.58 -1.82 -12.30
N SER A 21 -3.25 -0.59 -12.66
CA SER A 21 -4.23 0.41 -13.10
C SER A 21 -3.77 1.07 -14.39
N ALA A 22 -4.65 1.14 -15.39
CA ALA A 22 -4.38 1.86 -16.64
C ALA A 22 -4.70 3.33 -16.41
N LEU A 23 -3.68 4.18 -16.41
CA LEU A 23 -3.82 5.59 -16.03
C LEU A 23 -3.15 6.50 -17.05
N ALA A 24 -3.83 7.60 -17.39
CA ALA A 24 -3.20 8.72 -18.07
C ALA A 24 -2.19 9.40 -17.14
N ASN A 25 -1.31 10.25 -17.69
CA ASN A 25 -0.41 11.04 -16.87
C ASN A 25 -1.21 11.87 -15.86
N ASP A 26 -0.78 11.84 -14.60
CA ASP A 26 -1.48 12.44 -13.45
C ASP A 26 -2.87 11.85 -13.16
N GLY A 27 -3.23 10.76 -13.84
CA GLY A 27 -4.46 10.04 -13.57
C GLY A 27 -4.41 9.35 -12.20
N ILE A 28 -5.58 9.27 -11.56
CA ILE A 28 -5.72 8.75 -10.21
C ILE A 28 -6.57 7.48 -10.23
N ALA A 29 -6.09 6.42 -9.57
CA ALA A 29 -6.87 5.23 -9.30
C ALA A 29 -7.06 5.09 -7.80
N ASN A 30 -8.31 4.90 -7.37
CA ASN A 30 -8.65 4.51 -6.03
C ASN A 30 -8.92 3.00 -6.05
N VAL A 31 -8.06 2.24 -5.41
CA VAL A 31 -8.12 0.77 -5.47
C VAL A 31 -8.26 0.17 -4.08
N SER A 32 -8.85 -1.01 -4.05
CA SER A 32 -8.94 -1.83 -2.84
C SER A 32 -8.08 -3.06 -3.06
N ILE A 33 -7.08 -3.25 -2.22
CA ILE A 33 -6.09 -4.31 -2.35
C ILE A 33 -6.36 -5.33 -1.25
N THR A 34 -6.48 -6.62 -1.63
CA THR A 34 -6.64 -7.69 -0.64
C THR A 34 -5.33 -7.88 0.12
N THR A 35 -5.37 -7.68 1.42
CA THR A 35 -4.22 -7.79 2.31
C THR A 35 -4.64 -8.46 3.61
N PRO A 36 -3.69 -8.85 4.48
CA PRO A 36 -4.04 -9.13 5.87
C PRO A 36 -4.69 -7.91 6.53
N LYS A 37 -5.42 -8.14 7.60
CA LYS A 37 -6.10 -7.06 8.35
C LYS A 37 -5.11 -6.07 8.95
N THR A 38 -3.98 -6.58 9.43
CA THR A 38 -2.86 -5.79 9.94
C THR A 38 -1.57 -6.42 9.46
N PHE A 39 -0.63 -5.61 8.99
CA PHE A 39 0.63 -6.12 8.48
C PHE A 39 1.74 -5.08 8.60
N VAL A 40 2.99 -5.56 8.56
CA VAL A 40 4.17 -4.69 8.41
C VAL A 40 4.48 -4.60 6.94
N LEU A 41 4.47 -3.40 6.39
CA LEU A 41 4.87 -3.13 5.02
C LEU A 41 6.38 -3.02 4.96
N LEU A 42 7.03 -3.84 4.12
CA LEU A 42 8.48 -3.90 4.01
C LEU A 42 9.02 -3.16 2.80
N LYS A 43 8.31 -3.24 1.67
CA LYS A 43 8.69 -2.53 0.45
C LYS A 43 7.51 -2.35 -0.48
N VAL A 44 7.63 -1.35 -1.33
CA VAL A 44 6.68 -1.05 -2.40
C VAL A 44 7.44 -1.00 -3.71
N GLU A 45 7.01 -1.78 -4.69
CA GLU A 45 7.58 -1.77 -6.03
C GLU A 45 6.58 -1.13 -6.98
N THR A 46 7.07 -0.26 -7.87
CA THR A 46 6.24 0.34 -8.91
C THR A 46 6.85 0.05 -10.28
N SER A 47 6.00 -0.15 -11.28
CA SER A 47 6.44 -0.37 -12.66
C SER A 47 6.77 0.94 -13.37
N HIS A 48 6.25 2.05 -12.89
CA HIS A 48 6.43 3.40 -13.46
C HIS A 48 6.52 4.40 -12.31
N ALA A 49 6.97 5.62 -12.61
CA ALA A 49 6.93 6.70 -11.63
C ALA A 49 5.49 6.87 -11.13
N ALA A 50 5.30 6.80 -9.83
CA ALA A 50 3.98 6.81 -9.21
C ALA A 50 4.01 7.41 -7.82
N TRP A 51 2.88 7.95 -7.43
CA TRP A 51 2.63 8.39 -6.06
C TRP A 51 1.58 7.45 -5.47
N VAL A 52 1.98 6.65 -4.48
CA VAL A 52 1.16 5.62 -3.87
C VAL A 52 0.91 5.97 -2.41
N THR A 53 -0.35 6.03 -2.02
CA THR A 53 -0.75 6.32 -0.63
C THR A 53 -1.68 5.22 -0.17
N LEU A 54 -1.43 4.68 1.03
CA LEU A 54 -2.24 3.63 1.65
C LEU A 54 -3.01 4.20 2.83
N TYR A 55 -4.25 3.74 3.01
CA TYR A 55 -5.20 4.28 3.99
C TYR A 55 -5.82 3.19 4.84
N THR A 56 -6.25 3.56 6.06
CA THR A 56 -6.95 2.66 6.98
C THR A 56 -8.40 2.40 6.55
N ASP A 57 -9.02 3.32 5.81
CA ASP A 57 -10.41 3.23 5.38
C ASP A 57 -10.68 4.15 4.19
N THR A 58 -11.89 4.02 3.61
CA THR A 58 -12.28 4.83 2.45
C THR A 58 -12.55 6.30 2.81
N SER A 59 -12.98 6.56 4.03
CA SER A 59 -13.22 7.94 4.49
C SER A 59 -11.91 8.73 4.53
N SER A 60 -10.84 8.12 5.03
CA SER A 60 -9.51 8.72 5.05
C SER A 60 -9.01 9.01 3.64
N ARG A 61 -9.22 8.06 2.71
CA ARG A 61 -8.86 8.24 1.30
C ARG A 61 -9.62 9.39 0.67
N THR A 62 -10.92 9.48 0.91
CA THR A 62 -11.76 10.56 0.39
C THR A 62 -11.34 11.91 0.93
N ALA A 63 -11.06 12.00 2.23
CA ALA A 63 -10.61 13.24 2.86
C ALA A 63 -9.24 13.70 2.33
N ASP A 64 -8.41 12.77 1.88
CA ASP A 64 -7.07 13.04 1.35
C ASP A 64 -7.04 13.26 -0.17
N ALA A 65 -8.18 13.19 -0.85
CA ALA A 65 -8.25 13.15 -2.32
C ALA A 65 -7.62 14.37 -2.99
N SER A 66 -7.70 15.55 -2.37
CA SER A 66 -7.17 16.78 -2.94
C SER A 66 -5.79 17.18 -2.41
N ARG A 67 -5.17 16.37 -1.56
CA ARG A 67 -3.83 16.68 -1.06
C ARG A 67 -2.83 16.65 -2.21
N GLN A 68 -1.96 17.65 -2.24
CA GLN A 68 -0.91 17.75 -3.26
C GLN A 68 0.27 16.86 -2.89
N ILE A 69 1.00 16.40 -3.92
CA ILE A 69 2.15 15.52 -3.74
C ILE A 69 3.25 16.13 -2.87
N SER A 70 3.37 17.46 -2.87
CA SER A 70 4.37 18.20 -2.09
C SER A 70 3.99 18.44 -0.64
N VAL A 71 2.78 18.03 -0.25
CA VAL A 71 2.24 18.25 1.11
C VAL A 71 2.23 16.94 1.86
N ASP A 72 2.84 16.90 3.04
CA ASP A 72 2.87 15.70 3.87
C ASP A 72 1.49 15.41 4.46
N PRO A 73 1.15 14.12 4.67
CA PRO A 73 -0.09 13.76 5.35
C PRO A 73 -0.13 14.31 6.78
N ILE A 74 -1.31 14.70 7.22
CA ILE A 74 -1.52 15.14 8.61
C ILE A 74 -1.45 13.90 9.51
N PRO A 75 -0.68 13.90 10.60
CA PRO A 75 -0.68 12.79 11.54
C PRO A 75 -2.11 12.50 12.04
N GLY A 76 -2.47 11.21 12.05
CA GLY A 76 -3.80 10.78 12.45
C GLY A 76 -4.87 10.87 11.36
N SER A 77 -4.49 11.22 10.13
CA SER A 77 -5.44 11.35 9.01
C SER A 77 -5.86 10.02 8.39
N GLY A 78 -5.29 8.89 8.85
CA GLY A 78 -5.58 7.57 8.29
C GLY A 78 -4.64 7.15 7.18
N VAL A 79 -3.63 7.94 6.85
CA VAL A 79 -2.55 7.55 5.94
C VAL A 79 -1.57 6.68 6.71
N VAL A 80 -1.38 5.43 6.27
CA VAL A 80 -0.47 4.50 6.94
C VAL A 80 0.88 4.37 6.26
N ALA A 81 0.95 4.67 4.96
CA ALA A 81 2.20 4.69 4.21
C ALA A 81 2.03 5.53 2.96
N GLU A 82 3.11 6.16 2.52
CA GLU A 82 3.15 6.93 1.29
C GLU A 82 4.51 6.74 0.63
N VAL A 83 4.50 6.49 -0.69
CA VAL A 83 5.70 6.29 -1.48
C VAL A 83 5.59 7.10 -2.77
N ILE A 84 6.66 7.79 -3.12
CA ILE A 84 6.77 8.51 -4.38
C ILE A 84 7.98 7.94 -5.10
N THR A 85 7.76 7.38 -6.31
CA THR A 85 8.82 6.81 -7.13
C THR A 85 9.07 7.67 -8.36
N THR A 86 10.27 7.60 -8.91
CA THR A 86 10.68 8.38 -10.08
C THR A 86 10.79 7.52 -11.34
N GLY A 87 10.46 6.26 -11.26
CA GLY A 87 10.50 5.30 -12.36
C GLY A 87 10.12 3.92 -11.88
N ALA A 88 10.42 2.89 -12.66
CA ALA A 88 10.32 1.51 -12.20
C ALA A 88 11.31 1.32 -11.05
N GLN A 89 10.82 1.16 -9.84
CA GLN A 89 11.64 1.31 -8.65
C GLN A 89 11.09 0.49 -7.51
N THR A 90 11.97 0.00 -6.64
CA THR A 90 11.63 -0.63 -5.38
C THR A 90 11.99 0.33 -4.24
N GLN A 91 11.01 0.72 -3.45
CA GLN A 91 11.21 1.57 -2.29
C GLN A 91 11.15 0.72 -1.03
N LEU A 92 12.27 0.65 -0.31
CA LEU A 92 12.30 -0.04 0.98
C LEU A 92 11.64 0.84 2.04
N ILE A 93 10.79 0.23 2.86
CA ILE A 93 10.13 0.92 3.97
C ILE A 93 10.91 0.59 5.23
N THR A 94 11.82 1.47 5.61
CA THR A 94 12.73 1.26 6.74
C THR A 94 12.72 2.46 7.68
N PRO A 95 12.26 2.27 8.93
CA PRO A 95 11.71 1.04 9.48
C PRO A 95 10.39 0.65 8.83
N GLY A 96 10.02 -0.64 8.91
CA GLY A 96 8.75 -1.14 8.36
C GLY A 96 7.56 -0.39 8.92
N ALA A 97 6.58 -0.10 8.07
CA ALA A 97 5.36 0.60 8.46
C ALA A 97 4.27 -0.40 8.85
N ILE A 98 3.62 -0.17 9.98
CA ILE A 98 2.48 -0.97 10.39
C ILE A 98 1.24 -0.41 9.72
N CYS A 99 0.61 -1.22 8.87
CA CYS A 99 -0.60 -0.87 8.14
C CYS A 99 -1.77 -1.70 8.67
N PHE A 100 -2.94 -1.10 8.76
CA PHE A 100 -4.13 -1.80 9.24
C PHE A 100 -5.39 -1.23 8.62
N ASN A 101 -6.45 -2.04 8.66
CA ASN A 101 -7.79 -1.62 8.27
C ASN A 101 -8.56 -1.24 9.53
N SER A 102 -9.19 -0.06 9.55
CA SER A 102 -9.88 0.45 10.73
C SER A 102 -11.07 -0.40 11.16
N ALA A 103 -11.65 -1.18 10.23
CA ALA A 103 -12.76 -2.10 10.50
C ALA A 103 -12.30 -3.55 10.62
N ALA A 104 -11.01 -3.80 10.72
CA ALA A 104 -10.41 -5.15 10.74
C ALA A 104 -10.84 -6.00 9.54
N ALA A 105 -10.99 -5.39 8.36
CA ALA A 105 -11.25 -6.09 7.12
C ALA A 105 -9.94 -6.45 6.42
N GLY A 106 -9.95 -7.48 5.59
CA GLY A 106 -8.80 -7.93 4.83
C GLY A 106 -8.56 -7.10 3.56
N ILE A 107 -8.60 -5.79 3.68
CA ILE A 107 -8.49 -4.84 2.56
C ILE A 107 -7.65 -3.64 2.98
N THR A 108 -6.74 -3.23 2.10
CA THR A 108 -6.03 -1.96 2.20
C THR A 108 -6.51 -1.05 1.09
N TYR A 109 -6.90 0.15 1.43
CA TYR A 109 -7.36 1.14 0.45
C TYR A 109 -6.17 1.99 0.00
N ALA A 110 -6.06 2.19 -1.29
CA ALA A 110 -4.93 2.90 -1.88
C ALA A 110 -5.38 3.95 -2.88
N LYS A 111 -4.58 5.01 -2.99
CA LYS A 111 -4.67 5.98 -4.08
C LYS A 111 -3.36 5.88 -4.85
N ILE A 112 -3.46 5.65 -6.16
CA ILE A 112 -2.30 5.54 -7.05
C ILE A 112 -2.41 6.63 -8.10
N VAL A 113 -1.38 7.45 -8.21
CA VAL A 113 -1.30 8.53 -9.20
C VAL A 113 -0.16 8.22 -10.16
N ASN A 114 -0.44 8.23 -11.47
CA ASN A 114 0.58 8.05 -12.48
C ASN A 114 1.41 9.33 -12.63
N LYS A 115 2.68 9.24 -12.29
CA LYS A 115 3.63 10.37 -12.40
C LYS A 115 4.69 10.14 -13.48
N SER A 116 4.45 9.22 -14.41
CA SER A 116 5.43 8.85 -15.44
C SER A 116 5.56 9.85 -16.59
N GLY A 117 4.64 10.78 -16.72
CA GLY A 117 4.62 11.74 -17.82
C GLY A 117 3.85 11.26 -19.04
N SER A 118 3.34 10.04 -19.06
CA SER A 118 2.59 9.47 -20.16
C SER A 118 1.60 8.43 -19.67
N THR A 119 0.65 8.05 -20.53
CA THR A 119 -0.29 6.97 -20.24
C THR A 119 0.47 5.67 -20.01
N ALA A 120 0.15 4.96 -18.93
CA ALA A 120 0.83 3.72 -18.57
C ALA A 120 -0.07 2.80 -17.74
N ASN A 121 0.24 1.51 -17.78
CA ASN A 121 -0.32 0.54 -16.86
C ASN A 121 0.59 0.50 -15.62
N VAL A 122 0.19 1.22 -14.59
CA VAL A 122 0.98 1.34 -13.36
C VAL A 122 0.67 0.14 -12.47
N GLN A 123 1.69 -0.68 -12.22
CA GLN A 123 1.59 -1.81 -11.31
C GLN A 123 2.29 -1.45 -10.01
N VAL A 124 1.59 -1.67 -8.90
CA VAL A 124 2.12 -1.47 -7.55
C VAL A 124 2.12 -2.83 -6.86
N THR A 125 3.27 -3.22 -6.33
CA THR A 125 3.44 -4.48 -5.59
C THR A 125 3.86 -4.18 -4.17
N LEU A 126 3.10 -4.69 -3.21
CA LEU A 126 3.39 -4.57 -1.79
C LEU A 126 4.00 -5.87 -1.29
N THR A 127 5.08 -5.78 -0.53
CA THR A 127 5.68 -6.91 0.18
C THR A 127 5.52 -6.67 1.68
N TYR A 128 5.00 -7.65 2.39
CA TYR A 128 4.58 -7.48 3.78
C TYR A 128 4.78 -8.74 4.60
N VAL A 129 4.65 -8.57 5.92
CA VAL A 129 4.50 -9.68 6.88
C VAL A 129 3.19 -9.47 7.64
N ALA A 130 2.33 -10.49 7.62
CA ALA A 130 1.05 -10.40 8.30
C ALA A 130 1.24 -10.39 9.82
N LEU A 131 0.54 -9.49 10.50
CA LEU A 131 0.43 -9.46 11.96
C LEU A 131 -0.93 -9.98 12.40
N GLU A 132 -1.94 -9.81 11.56
CA GLU A 132 -3.30 -10.28 11.78
C GLU A 132 -3.87 -10.70 10.43
N ALA A 133 -4.27 -11.94 10.35
CA ALA A 133 -4.77 -12.52 9.07
C ALA A 133 -6.11 -11.94 8.64
#